data_233aebaedf89ee86e659590cb860f8a5
#
_entry.id   233aebaedf89ee86e659590cb860f8a5
#
_cell.length_a   1.000
_cell.length_b   1.000
_cell.length_c   1.000
_cell.angle_alpha   90.00
_cell.angle_beta   90.00
_cell.angle_gamma   90.00
#
_symmetry.space_group_name_H-M   'P 1'
#
loop_
_entity.id
_entity.type
_entity.pdbx_description
1 polymer ?
#
loop_
_entity_poly.entity_id
_entity_poly.type
_entity_poly.pdbx_seq_one_letter_code
_entity_poly.pdbx_strand_id
1 'polypeptide(L)'
;MSFWKTITRKEDPRVYDNKDGHLVRSLKVRDFLALGVGTIVSTSIFTLPGEVAAMHTGPSVVISFLIAAIVAGLVAFAYAEMAAAMPFAGSAYSWINVVFGEFFGWVAGWALLAEYFIALAFVGSGLSANFRALFVPLGWKLPASLSNAFGTEGGVVDIVSVVVIILVALLISRGVSQAARVENLLVILKVFAILLFIVVGLTAIKASNFMPFIPQYHETANGAFGGWQGIYAGVSMIFLSYIGFDSIAANSAEAINPQKTMPRGILGSLVIAVVLFIAVSLVLIGVLPYQQYANSAEPVGLALRAAHHSGVATVVQTIAVLGMFTALIGMSMAGSRLIYSFGRDGMLPK
;
A
#
# COMPACT_ATOMS: atom_id res chain seq x y z
N MET A 1 10.94 -20.63 36.91
CA MET A 1 11.27 -21.08 35.55
C MET A 1 12.49 -20.31 35.07
N SER A 2 13.38 -20.91 34.26
CA SER A 2 14.55 -20.18 33.76
C SER A 2 14.03 -19.07 32.79
N PHE A 3 14.61 -17.86 32.88
CA PHE A 3 14.32 -16.72 32.01
C PHE A 3 14.25 -17.10 30.50
N TRP A 4 15.20 -17.94 30.05
CA TRP A 4 15.21 -18.45 28.68
C TRP A 4 14.00 -19.33 28.34
N LYS A 5 13.49 -20.14 29.26
CA LYS A 5 12.28 -20.94 29.02
C LYS A 5 11.01 -20.08 28.87
N THR A 6 10.97 -18.93 29.52
CA THR A 6 9.85 -18.00 29.41
C THR A 6 9.89 -17.26 28.08
N ILE A 7 11.07 -16.77 27.66
CA ILE A 7 11.25 -16.03 26.43
C ILE A 7 10.99 -16.90 25.18
N THR A 8 11.42 -18.16 25.22
CA THR A 8 11.30 -19.11 24.09
C THR A 8 10.08 -20.02 24.20
N ARG A 9 9.11 -19.69 25.06
CA ARG A 9 7.85 -20.44 25.14
C ARG A 9 7.13 -20.35 23.81
N LYS A 10 6.90 -21.49 23.18
CA LYS A 10 6.18 -21.62 21.92
C LYS A 10 4.71 -21.94 22.19
N GLU A 11 3.83 -21.32 21.44
CA GLU A 11 2.41 -21.66 21.49
C GLU A 11 2.12 -22.87 20.60
N ASP A 12 1.21 -23.74 21.03
CA ASP A 12 0.77 -24.88 20.21
C ASP A 12 -0.16 -24.38 19.08
N PRO A 13 0.15 -24.67 17.80
CA PRO A 13 -0.71 -24.28 16.68
C PRO A 13 -2.17 -24.69 16.83
N ARG A 14 -2.46 -25.82 17.47
CA ARG A 14 -3.83 -26.33 17.70
C ARG A 14 -4.67 -25.42 18.59
N VAL A 15 -4.02 -24.61 19.44
CA VAL A 15 -4.71 -23.65 20.31
C VAL A 15 -5.38 -22.57 19.48
N TYR A 16 -4.75 -22.17 18.37
CA TYR A 16 -5.29 -21.15 17.47
C TYR A 16 -6.53 -21.61 16.72
N ASP A 17 -6.62 -22.88 16.30
CA ASP A 17 -7.82 -23.42 15.65
C ASP A 17 -9.07 -23.26 16.53
N ASN A 18 -8.92 -23.44 17.84
CA ASN A 18 -10.01 -23.24 18.79
C ASN A 18 -10.26 -21.76 19.11
N LYS A 19 -9.21 -20.95 19.27
CA LYS A 19 -9.33 -19.53 19.61
C LYS A 19 -9.94 -18.71 18.49
N ASP A 20 -9.62 -19.01 17.23
CA ASP A 20 -10.11 -18.30 16.03
C ASP A 20 -11.40 -18.91 15.45
N GLY A 21 -11.93 -19.98 16.04
CA GLY A 21 -13.09 -20.73 15.55
C GLY A 21 -14.40 -19.92 15.47
N HIS A 22 -14.50 -18.75 16.11
CA HIS A 22 -15.62 -17.84 16.01
C HIS A 22 -15.52 -16.86 14.81
N LEU A 23 -14.35 -16.78 14.15
CA LEU A 23 -14.20 -15.98 12.94
C LEU A 23 -14.85 -16.68 11.75
N VAL A 24 -15.78 -15.98 11.09
CA VAL A 24 -16.55 -16.55 10.00
C VAL A 24 -15.73 -16.58 8.72
N ARG A 25 -15.46 -17.75 8.17
CA ARG A 25 -14.78 -17.92 6.87
C ARG A 25 -15.70 -17.50 5.74
N SER A 26 -15.55 -16.28 5.26
CA SER A 26 -16.39 -15.66 4.24
C SER A 26 -15.64 -15.15 3.02
N LEU A 27 -14.32 -14.94 3.13
CA LEU A 27 -13.49 -14.31 2.10
C LEU A 27 -13.00 -15.33 1.06
N LYS A 28 -13.22 -14.99 -0.21
CA LYS A 28 -12.83 -15.76 -1.40
C LYS A 28 -11.55 -15.18 -2.01
N VAL A 29 -10.97 -15.89 -2.99
CA VAL A 29 -9.78 -15.43 -3.73
C VAL A 29 -9.96 -14.01 -4.27
N ARG A 30 -11.12 -13.68 -4.86
CA ARG A 30 -11.41 -12.35 -5.40
C ARG A 30 -11.35 -11.24 -4.34
N ASP A 31 -11.79 -11.54 -3.11
CA ASP A 31 -11.82 -10.58 -2.02
C ASP A 31 -10.39 -10.32 -1.54
N PHE A 32 -9.55 -11.35 -1.48
CA PHE A 32 -8.13 -11.20 -1.17
C PHE A 32 -7.32 -10.56 -2.30
N LEU A 33 -7.66 -10.82 -3.57
CA LEU A 33 -7.07 -10.08 -4.69
C LEU A 33 -7.42 -8.59 -4.62
N ALA A 34 -8.67 -8.26 -4.32
CA ALA A 34 -9.08 -6.87 -4.17
C ALA A 34 -8.41 -6.22 -2.96
N LEU A 35 -8.39 -6.90 -1.80
CA LEU A 35 -7.71 -6.42 -0.61
C LEU A 35 -6.23 -6.15 -0.88
N GLY A 36 -5.52 -7.08 -1.55
CA GLY A 36 -4.11 -6.92 -1.88
C GLY A 36 -3.85 -5.83 -2.92
N VAL A 37 -4.60 -5.80 -4.02
CA VAL A 37 -4.50 -4.71 -5.00
C VAL A 37 -4.93 -3.39 -4.36
N GLY A 38 -5.92 -3.40 -3.47
CA GLY A 38 -6.38 -2.25 -2.72
C GLY A 38 -5.29 -1.63 -1.86
N THR A 39 -4.56 -2.44 -1.13
CA THR A 39 -3.48 -2.00 -0.21
C THR A 39 -2.18 -1.68 -0.94
N ILE A 40 -1.69 -2.57 -1.81
CA ILE A 40 -0.43 -2.39 -2.54
C ILE A 40 -0.54 -1.22 -3.54
N VAL A 41 -1.56 -1.24 -4.38
CA VAL A 41 -1.82 -0.18 -5.37
C VAL A 41 -2.58 0.97 -4.70
N SER A 42 -1.95 1.61 -3.73
CA SER A 42 -2.51 2.72 -2.94
C SER A 42 -2.28 4.09 -3.61
N THR A 43 -1.98 5.09 -2.81
CA THR A 43 -1.50 6.41 -3.26
C THR A 43 -0.23 6.28 -4.10
N SER A 44 0.60 5.31 -3.78
CA SER A 44 1.94 5.12 -4.34
C SER A 44 1.96 5.01 -5.87
N ILE A 45 0.96 4.36 -6.51
CA ILE A 45 0.97 4.22 -7.98
C ILE A 45 0.77 5.56 -8.69
N PHE A 46 0.10 6.52 -8.06
CA PHE A 46 -0.18 7.84 -8.63
C PHE A 46 0.95 8.85 -8.40
N THR A 47 1.84 8.59 -7.44
CA THR A 47 2.90 9.54 -7.01
C THR A 47 4.31 9.00 -7.22
N LEU A 48 4.65 7.81 -6.68
CA LEU A 48 6.01 7.32 -6.65
C LEU A 48 6.70 7.15 -8.02
N PRO A 49 6.03 6.68 -9.09
CA PRO A 49 6.72 6.54 -10.37
C PRO A 49 7.30 7.86 -10.89
N GLY A 50 6.55 8.96 -10.75
CA GLY A 50 7.03 10.29 -11.15
C GLY A 50 8.07 10.85 -10.19
N GLU A 51 7.83 10.73 -8.88
CA GLU A 51 8.71 11.24 -7.83
C GLU A 51 10.09 10.56 -7.86
N VAL A 52 10.13 9.23 -7.88
CA VAL A 52 11.39 8.46 -7.91
C VAL A 52 12.15 8.70 -9.22
N ALA A 53 11.43 8.80 -10.35
CA ALA A 53 12.06 9.15 -11.61
C ALA A 53 12.71 10.54 -11.55
N ALA A 54 12.04 11.52 -10.96
CA ALA A 54 12.56 12.88 -10.87
C ALA A 54 13.75 13.01 -9.88
N MET A 55 13.68 12.27 -8.76
CA MET A 55 14.66 12.44 -7.67
C MET A 55 15.88 11.51 -7.75
N HIS A 56 15.74 10.32 -8.36
CA HIS A 56 16.78 9.29 -8.26
C HIS A 56 17.14 8.60 -9.57
N THR A 57 16.16 8.22 -10.40
CA THR A 57 16.42 7.22 -11.43
C THR A 57 16.36 7.73 -12.86
N GLY A 58 15.66 8.84 -13.10
CA GLY A 58 15.26 9.21 -14.46
C GLY A 58 14.36 8.11 -15.08
N PRO A 59 14.46 7.90 -16.41
CA PRO A 59 13.64 6.92 -17.12
C PRO A 59 13.84 5.47 -16.67
N SER A 60 14.96 5.15 -16.01
CA SER A 60 15.24 3.80 -15.52
C SER A 60 14.44 3.39 -14.27
N VAL A 61 13.49 4.19 -13.80
CA VAL A 61 12.61 3.87 -12.66
C VAL A 61 11.92 2.51 -12.81
N VAL A 62 11.63 2.08 -14.02
CA VAL A 62 11.05 0.75 -14.31
C VAL A 62 11.94 -0.38 -13.83
N ILE A 63 13.29 -0.23 -13.94
CA ILE A 63 14.25 -1.22 -13.42
C ILE A 63 14.14 -1.28 -11.89
N SER A 64 14.02 -0.14 -11.22
CA SER A 64 13.86 -0.10 -9.77
C SER A 64 12.56 -0.78 -9.32
N PHE A 65 11.45 -0.59 -10.06
CA PHE A 65 10.20 -1.32 -9.79
C PHE A 65 10.35 -2.83 -9.97
N LEU A 66 11.05 -3.29 -11.01
CA LEU A 66 11.30 -4.72 -11.24
C LEU A 66 12.16 -5.35 -10.14
N ILE A 67 13.25 -4.68 -9.75
CA ILE A 67 14.12 -5.19 -8.67
C ILE A 67 13.36 -5.23 -7.35
N ALA A 68 12.67 -4.16 -6.99
CA ALA A 68 11.85 -4.11 -5.78
C ALA A 68 10.76 -5.19 -5.79
N ALA A 69 10.13 -5.47 -6.94
CA ALA A 69 9.13 -6.52 -7.11
C ALA A 69 9.71 -7.93 -6.89
N ILE A 70 10.94 -8.18 -7.34
CA ILE A 70 11.61 -9.47 -7.10
C ILE A 70 11.84 -9.67 -5.60
N VAL A 71 12.37 -8.65 -4.92
CA VAL A 71 12.62 -8.73 -3.47
C VAL A 71 11.31 -8.89 -2.69
N ALA A 72 10.29 -8.09 -3.01
CA ALA A 72 8.96 -8.21 -2.40
C ALA A 72 8.32 -9.58 -2.68
N GLY A 73 8.54 -10.13 -3.89
CA GLY A 73 8.07 -11.45 -4.31
C GLY A 73 8.63 -12.57 -3.45
N LEU A 74 9.92 -12.54 -3.13
CA LEU A 74 10.54 -13.53 -2.24
C LEU A 74 9.89 -13.53 -0.85
N VAL A 75 9.63 -12.36 -0.30
CA VAL A 75 8.92 -12.23 0.99
C VAL A 75 7.47 -12.69 0.87
N ALA A 76 6.78 -12.30 -0.21
CA ALA A 76 5.39 -12.70 -0.46
C ALA A 76 5.22 -14.21 -0.61
N PHE A 77 6.19 -14.94 -1.17
CA PHE A 77 6.18 -16.40 -1.21
C PHE A 77 6.20 -17.01 0.19
N ALA A 78 7.06 -16.51 1.09
CA ALA A 78 7.09 -16.97 2.48
C ALA A 78 5.76 -16.69 3.20
N TYR A 79 5.18 -15.50 3.00
CA TYR A 79 3.87 -15.17 3.54
C TYR A 79 2.75 -16.05 2.99
N ALA A 80 2.78 -16.36 1.69
CA ALA A 80 1.80 -17.23 1.05
C ALA A 80 1.84 -18.65 1.60
N GLU A 81 3.03 -19.19 1.82
CA GLU A 81 3.24 -20.51 2.42
C GLU A 81 2.76 -20.53 3.88
N MET A 82 3.19 -19.57 4.69
CA MET A 82 2.81 -19.49 6.09
C MET A 82 1.31 -19.29 6.29
N ALA A 83 0.69 -18.40 5.48
CA ALA A 83 -0.75 -18.17 5.54
C ALA A 83 -1.58 -19.39 5.08
N ALA A 84 -1.04 -20.21 4.19
CA ALA A 84 -1.69 -21.46 3.76
C ALA A 84 -1.55 -22.58 4.80
N ALA A 85 -0.38 -22.67 5.45
CA ALA A 85 -0.07 -23.69 6.45
C ALA A 85 -0.70 -23.37 7.82
N MET A 86 -0.68 -22.11 8.22
CA MET A 86 -1.18 -21.61 9.51
C MET A 86 -2.10 -20.41 9.30
N PRO A 87 -3.37 -20.62 8.90
CA PRO A 87 -4.32 -19.56 8.61
C PRO A 87 -4.91 -18.96 9.90
N PHE A 88 -4.03 -18.34 10.70
CA PHE A 88 -4.39 -17.70 11.96
C PHE A 88 -4.52 -16.17 11.78
N ALA A 89 -5.39 -15.55 12.57
CA ALA A 89 -5.44 -14.10 12.66
C ALA A 89 -4.12 -13.55 13.22
N GLY A 90 -3.70 -12.36 12.72
CA GLY A 90 -2.50 -11.68 13.22
C GLY A 90 -1.24 -11.84 12.37
N SER A 91 -1.32 -12.48 11.19
CA SER A 91 -0.22 -12.55 10.23
C SER A 91 1.09 -13.08 10.83
N ALA A 92 2.23 -12.47 10.49
CA ALA A 92 3.56 -12.88 10.93
C ALA A 92 3.72 -12.90 12.46
N TYR A 93 2.99 -12.06 13.21
CA TYR A 93 2.96 -12.12 14.66
C TYR A 93 2.64 -13.54 15.18
N SER A 94 1.53 -14.12 14.70
CA SER A 94 1.09 -15.45 15.17
C SER A 94 2.07 -16.55 14.75
N TRP A 95 2.60 -16.47 13.53
CA TRP A 95 3.57 -17.46 13.05
C TRP A 95 4.90 -17.42 13.82
N ILE A 96 5.42 -16.21 14.05
CA ILE A 96 6.65 -16.01 14.81
C ILE A 96 6.47 -16.49 16.26
N ASN A 97 5.30 -16.27 16.86
CA ASN A 97 4.97 -16.76 18.19
C ASN A 97 5.02 -18.29 18.27
N VAL A 98 4.47 -18.98 17.28
CA VAL A 98 4.50 -20.45 17.18
C VAL A 98 5.90 -20.99 16.92
N VAL A 99 6.64 -20.38 15.97
CA VAL A 99 7.92 -20.93 15.50
C VAL A 99 9.09 -20.54 16.43
N PHE A 100 9.18 -19.27 16.80
CA PHE A 100 10.33 -18.71 17.54
C PHE A 100 10.04 -18.44 19.02
N GLY A 101 8.77 -18.33 19.39
CA GLY A 101 8.31 -18.13 20.76
C GLY A 101 7.80 -16.70 21.02
N GLU A 102 7.24 -16.58 22.22
CA GLU A 102 6.42 -15.45 22.65
C GLU A 102 7.13 -14.09 22.57
N PHE A 103 8.40 -14.02 22.95
CA PHE A 103 9.16 -12.78 22.92
C PHE A 103 9.37 -12.28 21.49
N PHE A 104 9.77 -13.15 20.58
CA PHE A 104 9.98 -12.77 19.18
C PHE A 104 8.66 -12.42 18.49
N GLY A 105 7.58 -13.16 18.82
CA GLY A 105 6.23 -12.83 18.40
C GLY A 105 5.82 -11.43 18.87
N TRP A 106 6.05 -11.11 20.13
CA TRP A 106 5.74 -9.80 20.72
C TRP A 106 6.47 -8.65 20.00
N VAL A 107 7.78 -8.79 19.78
CA VAL A 107 8.58 -7.77 19.06
C VAL A 107 8.07 -7.59 17.63
N ALA A 108 7.85 -8.70 16.90
CA ALA A 108 7.34 -8.67 15.55
C ALA A 108 5.92 -8.07 15.47
N GLY A 109 5.08 -8.38 16.43
CA GLY A 109 3.72 -7.84 16.52
C GLY A 109 3.70 -6.33 16.71
N TRP A 110 4.52 -5.78 17.59
CA TRP A 110 4.65 -4.33 17.75
C TRP A 110 5.23 -3.65 16.51
N ALA A 111 6.19 -4.29 15.83
CA ALA A 111 6.72 -3.79 14.57
C ALA A 111 5.63 -3.72 13.47
N LEU A 112 4.83 -4.77 13.31
CA LEU A 112 3.68 -4.79 12.39
C LEU A 112 2.62 -3.76 12.76
N LEU A 113 2.34 -3.60 14.06
CA LEU A 113 1.37 -2.60 14.52
C LEU A 113 1.85 -1.19 14.17
N ALA A 114 3.13 -0.89 14.42
CA ALA A 114 3.74 0.37 14.03
C ALA A 114 3.66 0.60 12.52
N GLU A 115 3.94 -0.44 11.71
CA GLU A 115 3.82 -0.41 10.26
C GLU A 115 2.41 0.00 9.82
N TYR A 116 1.37 -0.65 10.34
CA TYR A 116 -0.02 -0.32 9.99
C TYR A 116 -0.42 1.09 10.41
N PHE A 117 -0.03 1.55 11.60
CA PHE A 117 -0.31 2.92 12.04
C PHE A 117 0.40 3.97 11.17
N ILE A 118 1.66 3.76 10.85
CA ILE A 118 2.43 4.65 9.98
C ILE A 118 1.83 4.68 8.57
N ALA A 119 1.47 3.51 8.03
CA ALA A 119 0.84 3.40 6.72
C ALA A 119 -0.53 4.11 6.69
N LEU A 120 -1.37 3.96 7.72
CA LEU A 120 -2.64 4.68 7.84
C LEU A 120 -2.44 6.19 7.87
N ALA A 121 -1.46 6.69 8.63
CA ALA A 121 -1.15 8.11 8.69
C ALA A 121 -0.67 8.64 7.34
N PHE A 122 0.25 7.91 6.68
CA PHE A 122 0.79 8.28 5.37
C PHE A 122 -0.29 8.31 4.29
N VAL A 123 -1.09 7.25 4.18
CA VAL A 123 -2.16 7.16 3.18
C VAL A 123 -3.26 8.18 3.48
N GLY A 124 -3.60 8.40 4.75
CA GLY A 124 -4.56 9.41 5.18
C GLY A 124 -4.14 10.82 4.76
N SER A 125 -2.89 11.21 5.04
CA SER A 125 -2.34 12.51 4.62
C SER A 125 -2.28 12.64 3.10
N GLY A 126 -1.88 11.58 2.40
CA GLY A 126 -1.86 11.55 0.94
C GLY A 126 -3.26 11.71 0.34
N LEU A 127 -4.26 11.04 0.90
CA LEU A 127 -5.66 11.19 0.50
C LEU A 127 -6.13 12.62 0.73
N SER A 128 -5.86 13.20 1.89
CA SER A 128 -6.23 14.58 2.21
C SER A 128 -5.61 15.58 1.21
N ALA A 129 -4.34 15.44 0.91
CA ALA A 129 -3.65 16.31 -0.06
C ALA A 129 -4.27 16.21 -1.45
N ASN A 130 -4.51 15.00 -1.95
CA ASN A 130 -5.12 14.74 -3.25
C ASN A 130 -6.60 15.19 -3.29
N PHE A 131 -7.35 14.99 -2.22
CA PHE A 131 -8.71 15.48 -2.09
C PHE A 131 -8.78 17.01 -2.19
N ARG A 132 -7.92 17.71 -1.44
CA ARG A 132 -7.86 19.18 -1.48
C ARG A 132 -7.46 19.69 -2.87
N ALA A 133 -6.54 19.02 -3.56
CA ALA A 133 -6.10 19.38 -4.91
C ALA A 133 -7.26 19.41 -5.92
N LEU A 134 -8.30 18.56 -5.75
CA LEU A 134 -9.51 18.58 -6.60
C LEU A 134 -10.30 19.88 -6.50
N PHE A 135 -10.26 20.57 -5.35
CA PHE A 135 -11.05 21.75 -5.09
C PHE A 135 -10.28 23.07 -5.31
N VAL A 136 -8.96 23.01 -5.48
CA VAL A 136 -8.15 24.21 -5.77
C VAL A 136 -8.64 24.97 -7.01
N PRO A 137 -8.98 24.31 -8.14
CA PRO A 137 -9.50 25.01 -9.31
C PRO A 137 -10.85 25.69 -9.08
N LEU A 138 -11.61 25.26 -8.05
CA LEU A 138 -12.91 25.86 -7.65
C LEU A 138 -12.74 27.02 -6.66
N GLY A 139 -11.51 27.39 -6.33
CA GLY A 139 -11.21 28.47 -5.39
C GLY A 139 -11.37 28.10 -3.92
N TRP A 140 -11.67 26.83 -3.61
CA TRP A 140 -11.86 26.39 -2.24
C TRP A 140 -10.53 25.96 -1.61
N LYS A 141 -10.17 26.60 -0.50
CA LYS A 141 -8.95 26.30 0.24
C LYS A 141 -9.27 26.20 1.72
N LEU A 142 -8.84 25.10 2.34
CA LEU A 142 -8.86 24.98 3.80
C LEU A 142 -7.70 25.80 4.41
N PRO A 143 -7.91 26.41 5.61
CA PRO A 143 -6.83 27.02 6.36
C PRO A 143 -5.70 26.02 6.64
N ALA A 144 -4.44 26.50 6.66
CA ALA A 144 -3.28 25.64 6.92
C ALA A 144 -3.40 24.86 8.25
N SER A 145 -3.99 25.49 9.27
CA SER A 145 -4.23 24.85 10.57
C SER A 145 -5.14 23.60 10.53
N LEU A 146 -6.03 23.50 9.54
CA LEU A 146 -6.98 22.38 9.37
C LEU A 146 -6.63 21.46 8.19
N SER A 147 -5.59 21.77 7.46
CA SER A 147 -5.21 21.05 6.24
C SER A 147 -3.87 20.32 6.34
N ASN A 148 -3.05 20.65 7.32
CA ASN A 148 -1.73 20.06 7.49
C ASN A 148 -1.60 19.39 8.86
N ALA A 149 -0.79 18.34 8.93
CA ALA A 149 -0.48 17.65 10.17
C ALA A 149 0.26 18.58 11.16
N PHE A 150 0.20 18.28 12.44
CA PHE A 150 0.91 19.00 13.47
C PHE A 150 2.42 19.08 13.17
N GLY A 151 2.99 20.27 13.27
CA GLY A 151 4.41 20.51 13.03
C GLY A 151 4.80 20.73 11.56
N THR A 152 3.85 20.70 10.62
CA THR A 152 4.09 20.99 9.21
C THR A 152 3.39 22.27 8.78
N GLU A 153 4.10 23.24 8.21
CA GLU A 153 3.59 24.46 7.55
C GLU A 153 2.41 25.16 8.28
N GLY A 154 2.49 25.31 9.62
CA GLY A 154 1.43 25.92 10.41
C GLY A 154 0.21 25.03 10.66
N GLY A 155 0.34 23.73 10.38
CA GLY A 155 -0.71 22.74 10.62
C GLY A 155 -0.91 22.44 12.10
N VAL A 156 -2.16 22.17 12.47
CA VAL A 156 -2.58 21.70 13.80
C VAL A 156 -3.20 20.31 13.67
N VAL A 157 -4.11 20.15 12.71
CA VAL A 157 -4.79 18.89 12.45
C VAL A 157 -5.19 18.79 10.98
N ASP A 158 -4.98 17.66 10.36
CA ASP A 158 -5.53 17.35 9.03
C ASP A 158 -6.95 16.79 9.21
N ILE A 159 -7.94 17.68 9.16
CA ILE A 159 -9.34 17.32 9.41
C ILE A 159 -9.90 16.33 8.39
N VAL A 160 -9.43 16.39 7.13
CA VAL A 160 -9.88 15.48 6.06
C VAL A 160 -9.40 14.07 6.38
N SER A 161 -8.11 13.90 6.75
CA SER A 161 -7.57 12.60 7.17
C SER A 161 -8.32 12.03 8.36
N VAL A 162 -8.60 12.85 9.37
CA VAL A 162 -9.34 12.41 10.57
C VAL A 162 -10.74 11.91 10.22
N VAL A 163 -11.50 12.68 9.43
CA VAL A 163 -12.86 12.30 9.00
C VAL A 163 -12.83 11.00 8.22
N VAL A 164 -11.89 10.85 7.28
CA VAL A 164 -11.76 9.66 6.45
C VAL A 164 -11.45 8.42 7.31
N ILE A 165 -10.51 8.51 8.23
CA ILE A 165 -10.16 7.40 9.13
C ILE A 165 -11.34 6.99 10.00
N ILE A 166 -12.12 7.96 10.51
CA ILE A 166 -13.34 7.67 11.26
C ILE A 166 -14.37 6.94 10.39
N LEU A 167 -14.58 7.39 9.15
CA LEU A 167 -15.50 6.73 8.21
C LEU A 167 -15.09 5.29 7.92
N VAL A 168 -13.79 5.04 7.73
CA VAL A 168 -13.24 3.69 7.54
C VAL A 168 -13.46 2.83 8.79
N ALA A 169 -13.19 3.37 9.98
CA ALA A 169 -13.43 2.65 11.24
C ALA A 169 -14.91 2.28 11.42
N LEU A 170 -15.83 3.20 11.11
CA LEU A 170 -17.28 2.95 11.13
C LEU A 170 -17.70 1.89 10.09
N LEU A 171 -17.07 1.88 8.91
CA LEU A 171 -17.35 0.86 7.90
C LEU A 171 -16.92 -0.53 8.39
N ILE A 172 -15.73 -0.65 8.94
CA ILE A 172 -15.18 -1.93 9.43
C ILE A 172 -15.99 -2.42 10.63
N SER A 173 -16.45 -1.55 11.51
CA SER A 173 -17.29 -1.90 12.66
C SER A 173 -18.63 -2.55 12.27
N ARG A 174 -19.10 -2.32 11.03
CA ARG A 174 -20.32 -2.96 10.48
C ARG A 174 -20.07 -4.40 9.98
N GLY A 175 -18.84 -4.84 9.99
CA GLY A 175 -18.44 -6.21 9.65
C GLY A 175 -17.56 -6.33 8.40
N VAL A 176 -16.66 -7.31 8.44
CA VAL A 176 -15.63 -7.56 7.40
C VAL A 176 -16.25 -7.79 6.03
N SER A 177 -17.37 -8.53 5.95
CA SER A 177 -18.04 -8.79 4.67
C SER A 177 -18.58 -7.53 3.99
N GLN A 178 -19.01 -6.53 4.75
CA GLN A 178 -19.46 -5.25 4.20
C GLN A 178 -18.26 -4.41 3.75
N ALA A 179 -17.21 -4.36 4.56
CA ALA A 179 -15.95 -3.70 4.21
C ALA A 179 -15.37 -4.28 2.91
N ALA A 180 -15.32 -5.61 2.77
CA ALA A 180 -14.83 -6.28 1.58
C ALA A 180 -15.67 -5.98 0.31
N ARG A 181 -17.00 -5.77 0.43
CA ARG A 181 -17.82 -5.36 -0.72
C ARG A 181 -17.50 -3.96 -1.20
N VAL A 182 -17.33 -3.02 -0.27
CA VAL A 182 -16.92 -1.64 -0.59
C VAL A 182 -15.52 -1.64 -1.19
N GLU A 183 -14.61 -2.40 -0.61
CA GLU A 183 -13.25 -2.62 -1.10
C GLU A 183 -13.24 -3.10 -2.55
N ASN A 184 -13.96 -4.19 -2.85
CA ASN A 184 -14.07 -4.75 -4.20
C ASN A 184 -14.55 -3.70 -5.24
N LEU A 185 -15.57 -2.91 -4.88
CA LEU A 185 -16.09 -1.86 -5.77
C LEU A 185 -15.06 -0.77 -6.02
N LEU A 186 -14.42 -0.26 -4.96
CA LEU A 186 -13.43 0.81 -5.07
C LEU A 186 -12.18 0.37 -5.82
N VAL A 187 -11.76 -0.90 -5.65
CA VAL A 187 -10.62 -1.46 -6.41
C VAL A 187 -10.93 -1.56 -7.89
N ILE A 188 -12.13 -1.98 -8.27
CA ILE A 188 -12.54 -2.01 -9.69
C ILE A 188 -12.48 -0.60 -10.29
N LEU A 189 -13.03 0.41 -9.60
CA LEU A 189 -12.98 1.80 -10.04
C LEU A 189 -11.54 2.31 -10.16
N LYS A 190 -10.68 1.99 -9.18
CA LYS A 190 -9.27 2.37 -9.19
C LYS A 190 -8.51 1.75 -10.35
N VAL A 191 -8.66 0.45 -10.57
CA VAL A 191 -8.03 -0.24 -11.70
C VAL A 191 -8.52 0.35 -13.03
N PHE A 192 -9.81 0.65 -13.13
CA PHE A 192 -10.36 1.34 -14.31
C PHE A 192 -9.69 2.71 -14.54
N ALA A 193 -9.51 3.52 -13.49
CA ALA A 193 -8.83 4.82 -13.62
C ALA A 193 -7.36 4.66 -14.06
N ILE A 194 -6.66 3.67 -13.54
CA ILE A 194 -5.28 3.36 -13.94
C ILE A 194 -5.22 2.93 -15.41
N LEU A 195 -6.11 2.04 -15.84
CA LEU A 195 -6.18 1.61 -17.23
C LEU A 195 -6.56 2.77 -18.16
N LEU A 196 -7.49 3.63 -17.74
CA LEU A 196 -7.84 4.85 -18.48
C LEU A 196 -6.62 5.77 -18.64
N PHE A 197 -5.86 5.99 -17.56
CA PHE A 197 -4.60 6.74 -17.62
C PHE A 197 -3.61 6.11 -18.62
N ILE A 198 -3.42 4.79 -18.55
CA ILE A 198 -2.49 4.07 -19.44
C ILE A 198 -2.93 4.24 -20.91
N VAL A 199 -4.19 3.94 -21.22
CA VAL A 199 -4.71 4.00 -22.60
C VAL A 199 -4.62 5.43 -23.19
N VAL A 200 -5.04 6.43 -22.42
CA VAL A 200 -4.98 7.82 -22.88
C VAL A 200 -3.54 8.31 -22.95
N GLY A 201 -2.72 8.00 -21.95
CA GLY A 201 -1.32 8.41 -21.92
C GLY A 201 -0.46 7.79 -23.03
N LEU A 202 -0.77 6.55 -23.46
CA LEU A 202 -0.09 5.91 -24.59
C LEU A 202 -0.16 6.75 -25.88
N THR A 203 -1.21 7.54 -26.06
CA THR A 203 -1.38 8.40 -27.26
C THR A 203 -0.43 9.60 -27.27
N ALA A 204 0.13 9.96 -26.12
CA ALA A 204 0.98 11.14 -25.94
C ALA A 204 2.47 10.81 -25.67
N ILE A 205 2.86 9.54 -25.78
CA ILE A 205 4.23 9.10 -25.54
C ILE A 205 5.19 9.67 -26.57
N LYS A 206 6.31 10.20 -26.09
CA LYS A 206 7.45 10.68 -26.88
C LYS A 206 8.67 9.83 -26.57
N ALA A 207 9.20 9.15 -27.57
CA ALA A 207 10.39 8.28 -27.41
C ALA A 207 11.62 9.05 -26.89
N SER A 208 11.73 10.34 -27.21
CA SER A 208 12.80 11.21 -26.70
C SER A 208 12.85 11.34 -25.19
N ASN A 209 11.71 11.17 -24.49
CA ASN A 209 11.63 11.28 -23.04
C ASN A 209 12.31 10.11 -22.31
N PHE A 210 12.58 9.00 -23.03
CA PHE A 210 13.30 7.84 -22.49
C PHE A 210 14.83 7.96 -22.59
N MET A 211 15.35 9.04 -23.16
CA MET A 211 16.78 9.18 -23.44
C MET A 211 17.43 10.30 -22.62
N PRO A 212 18.56 10.08 -21.93
CA PRO A 212 19.19 8.75 -21.77
C PRO A 212 18.39 7.86 -20.81
N PHE A 213 18.26 6.58 -21.12
CA PHE A 213 17.45 5.66 -20.29
C PHE A 213 18.00 5.51 -18.87
N ILE A 214 19.31 5.39 -18.74
CA ILE A 214 20.02 5.47 -17.46
C ILE A 214 20.84 6.77 -17.48
N PRO A 215 20.40 7.83 -16.77
CA PRO A 215 21.18 9.07 -16.69
C PRO A 215 22.53 8.85 -16.02
N GLN A 216 23.48 9.74 -16.28
CA GLN A 216 24.79 9.70 -15.61
C GLN A 216 24.62 9.93 -14.11
N TYR A 217 25.43 9.20 -13.33
CA TYR A 217 25.44 9.36 -11.88
C TYR A 217 25.96 10.75 -11.46
N HIS A 218 25.26 11.38 -10.54
CA HIS A 218 25.71 12.52 -9.77
C HIS A 218 25.01 12.59 -8.41
N GLU A 219 25.64 13.19 -7.44
CA GLU A 219 25.03 13.43 -6.14
C GLU A 219 24.14 14.67 -6.19
N THR A 220 22.98 14.57 -5.53
CA THR A 220 22.02 15.66 -5.34
C THR A 220 21.78 15.88 -3.86
N ALA A 221 21.06 16.95 -3.51
CA ALA A 221 20.62 17.20 -2.13
C ALA A 221 19.74 16.04 -1.57
N ASN A 222 19.09 15.28 -2.45
CA ASN A 222 18.25 14.14 -2.12
C ASN A 222 19.01 12.79 -2.14
N GLY A 223 20.34 12.82 -2.34
CA GLY A 223 21.19 11.63 -2.45
C GLY A 223 21.54 11.28 -3.89
N ALA A 224 21.77 9.99 -4.19
CA ALA A 224 22.21 9.51 -5.48
C ALA A 224 21.14 9.72 -6.56
N PHE A 225 21.56 10.28 -7.72
CA PHE A 225 20.75 10.36 -8.92
C PHE A 225 21.50 9.73 -10.10
N GLY A 226 20.79 8.96 -10.92
CA GLY A 226 21.36 8.32 -12.11
C GLY A 226 22.29 7.13 -11.79
N GLY A 227 22.76 6.46 -12.83
CA GLY A 227 23.58 5.26 -12.69
C GLY A 227 22.89 4.14 -11.92
N TRP A 228 23.63 3.13 -11.53
CA TRP A 228 23.14 2.04 -10.68
C TRP A 228 22.87 2.49 -9.25
N GLN A 229 23.56 3.52 -8.78
CA GLN A 229 23.38 4.11 -7.45
C GLN A 229 21.99 4.77 -7.32
N GLY A 230 21.56 5.52 -8.34
CA GLY A 230 20.23 6.10 -8.39
C GLY A 230 19.14 5.02 -8.50
N ILE A 231 19.36 3.96 -9.31
CA ILE A 231 18.45 2.82 -9.40
C ILE A 231 18.30 2.16 -8.03
N TYR A 232 19.40 1.92 -7.29
CA TYR A 232 19.37 1.33 -5.96
C TYR A 232 18.63 2.22 -4.94
N ALA A 233 18.87 3.54 -4.97
CA ALA A 233 18.12 4.49 -4.15
C ALA A 233 16.61 4.41 -4.45
N GLY A 234 16.25 4.35 -5.74
CA GLY A 234 14.88 4.14 -6.19
C GLY A 234 14.26 2.83 -5.69
N VAL A 235 15.01 1.72 -5.71
CA VAL A 235 14.56 0.42 -5.16
C VAL A 235 14.16 0.56 -3.70
N SER A 236 14.95 1.26 -2.89
CA SER A 236 14.69 1.43 -1.46
C SER A 236 13.38 2.18 -1.19
N MET A 237 13.08 3.21 -1.98
CA MET A 237 11.81 3.94 -1.88
C MET A 237 10.64 3.13 -2.40
N ILE A 238 10.80 2.47 -3.54
CA ILE A 238 9.75 1.71 -4.22
C ILE A 238 9.36 0.46 -3.43
N PHE A 239 10.30 -0.17 -2.72
CA PHE A 239 10.02 -1.37 -1.93
C PHE A 239 8.85 -1.17 -0.98
N LEU A 240 8.75 0.00 -0.36
CA LEU A 240 7.64 0.36 0.53
C LEU A 240 6.28 0.36 -0.18
N SER A 241 6.24 0.59 -1.50
CA SER A 241 4.98 0.57 -2.26
C SER A 241 4.41 -0.82 -2.48
N TYR A 242 5.24 -1.86 -2.37
CA TYR A 242 4.80 -3.25 -2.47
C TYR A 242 4.34 -3.83 -1.12
N ILE A 243 4.54 -3.13 -0.01
CA ILE A 243 3.99 -3.49 1.29
C ILE A 243 2.46 -3.46 1.21
N GLY A 244 1.81 -4.43 1.85
CA GLY A 244 0.36 -4.57 1.86
C GLY A 244 -0.12 -6.01 1.64
N PHE A 245 0.73 -6.90 1.11
CA PHE A 245 0.40 -8.33 1.02
C PHE A 245 0.32 -9.02 2.41
N ASP A 246 0.97 -8.48 3.41
CA ASP A 246 0.89 -8.86 4.82
C ASP A 246 -0.49 -8.61 5.41
N SER A 247 -1.20 -7.55 4.95
CA SER A 247 -2.58 -7.26 5.33
C SER A 247 -3.55 -8.35 4.85
N ILE A 248 -3.25 -8.99 3.71
CA ILE A 248 -3.97 -10.18 3.25
C ILE A 248 -3.80 -11.30 4.27
N ALA A 249 -2.57 -11.56 4.66
CA ALA A 249 -2.22 -12.62 5.59
C ALA A 249 -2.83 -12.44 6.98
N ALA A 250 -2.99 -11.21 7.45
CA ALA A 250 -3.63 -10.89 8.73
C ALA A 250 -5.10 -11.36 8.79
N ASN A 251 -5.77 -11.45 7.64
CA ASN A 251 -7.15 -11.89 7.52
C ASN A 251 -7.28 -13.36 7.09
N SER A 252 -6.21 -14.16 7.17
CA SER A 252 -6.20 -15.55 6.70
C SER A 252 -7.17 -16.47 7.43
N ALA A 253 -7.49 -16.19 8.70
CA ALA A 253 -8.48 -16.94 9.48
C ALA A 253 -9.89 -16.87 8.88
N GLU A 254 -10.20 -15.83 8.10
CA GLU A 254 -11.50 -15.64 7.44
C GLU A 254 -11.55 -16.18 6.01
N ALA A 255 -10.47 -16.81 5.54
CA ALA A 255 -10.35 -17.35 4.20
C ALA A 255 -11.18 -18.64 4.02
N ILE A 256 -11.96 -18.70 2.94
CA ILE A 256 -12.56 -19.95 2.47
C ILE A 256 -11.47 -20.76 1.78
N ASN A 257 -11.17 -21.96 2.30
CA ASN A 257 -10.11 -22.83 1.79
C ASN A 257 -8.74 -22.13 1.71
N PRO A 258 -8.15 -21.76 2.87
CA PRO A 258 -6.94 -20.91 2.95
C PRO A 258 -5.76 -21.48 2.17
N GLN A 259 -5.59 -22.80 2.11
CA GLN A 259 -4.51 -23.46 1.38
C GLN A 259 -4.48 -23.10 -0.13
N LYS A 260 -5.64 -22.82 -0.73
CA LYS A 260 -5.75 -22.41 -2.13
C LYS A 260 -5.92 -20.89 -2.27
N THR A 261 -6.65 -20.30 -1.34
CA THR A 261 -7.04 -18.89 -1.41
C THR A 261 -5.88 -17.96 -1.07
N MET A 262 -5.09 -18.28 -0.03
CA MET A 262 -4.02 -17.42 0.43
C MET A 262 -2.88 -17.27 -0.59
N PRO A 263 -2.29 -18.33 -1.16
CA PRO A 263 -1.25 -18.17 -2.17
C PRO A 263 -1.74 -17.40 -3.40
N ARG A 264 -2.96 -17.67 -3.87
CA ARG A 264 -3.52 -16.98 -5.03
C ARG A 264 -3.83 -15.51 -4.74
N GLY A 265 -4.31 -15.20 -3.53
CA GLY A 265 -4.59 -13.84 -3.10
C GLY A 265 -3.30 -13.02 -2.99
N ILE A 266 -2.31 -13.52 -2.26
CA ILE A 266 -1.04 -12.82 -1.98
C ILE A 266 -0.23 -12.65 -3.28
N LEU A 267 0.10 -13.75 -3.95
CA LEU A 267 0.95 -13.69 -5.15
C LEU A 267 0.22 -13.04 -6.33
N GLY A 268 -1.07 -13.33 -6.49
CA GLY A 268 -1.88 -12.75 -7.57
C GLY A 268 -2.01 -11.23 -7.45
N SER A 269 -2.25 -10.70 -6.25
CA SER A 269 -2.31 -9.25 -6.04
C SER A 269 -0.97 -8.57 -6.28
N LEU A 270 0.14 -9.19 -5.86
CA LEU A 270 1.49 -8.67 -6.12
C LEU A 270 1.78 -8.62 -7.64
N VAL A 271 1.49 -9.69 -8.38
CA VAL A 271 1.70 -9.71 -9.84
C VAL A 271 0.87 -8.63 -10.53
N ILE A 272 -0.41 -8.47 -10.17
CA ILE A 272 -1.26 -7.42 -10.72
C ILE A 272 -0.65 -6.04 -10.41
N ALA A 273 -0.23 -5.80 -9.18
CA ALA A 273 0.37 -4.54 -8.77
C ALA A 273 1.65 -4.23 -9.57
N VAL A 274 2.55 -5.21 -9.72
CA VAL A 274 3.80 -5.06 -10.48
C VAL A 274 3.51 -4.65 -11.92
N VAL A 275 2.59 -5.34 -12.60
CA VAL A 275 2.19 -5.02 -13.98
C VAL A 275 1.65 -3.59 -14.08
N LEU A 276 0.79 -3.18 -13.15
CA LEU A 276 0.22 -1.84 -13.13
C LEU A 276 1.29 -0.76 -12.87
N PHE A 277 2.18 -0.97 -11.89
CA PHE A 277 3.26 -0.03 -11.60
C PHE A 277 4.21 0.16 -12.78
N ILE A 278 4.61 -0.93 -13.44
CA ILE A 278 5.48 -0.87 -14.63
C ILE A 278 4.77 -0.12 -15.76
N ALA A 279 3.51 -0.44 -16.04
CA ALA A 279 2.76 0.20 -17.11
C ALA A 279 2.58 1.71 -16.86
N VAL A 280 2.19 2.09 -15.63
CA VAL A 280 2.05 3.50 -15.24
C VAL A 280 3.39 4.23 -15.32
N SER A 281 4.47 3.63 -14.86
CA SER A 281 5.82 4.22 -14.93
C SER A 281 6.25 4.50 -16.36
N LEU A 282 6.06 3.53 -17.26
CA LEU A 282 6.40 3.70 -18.69
C LEU A 282 5.59 4.84 -19.32
N VAL A 283 4.29 4.90 -19.04
CA VAL A 283 3.44 5.95 -19.59
C VAL A 283 3.82 7.33 -19.03
N LEU A 284 4.02 7.44 -17.71
CA LEU A 284 4.44 8.71 -17.09
C LEU A 284 5.72 9.25 -17.74
N ILE A 285 6.77 8.42 -17.81
CA ILE A 285 8.06 8.81 -18.40
C ILE A 285 7.91 9.18 -19.87
N GLY A 286 7.08 8.43 -20.60
CA GLY A 286 6.87 8.68 -22.02
C GLY A 286 6.14 10.00 -22.30
N VAL A 287 5.18 10.38 -21.48
CA VAL A 287 4.35 11.58 -21.67
C VAL A 287 5.11 12.87 -21.38
N LEU A 288 5.83 12.92 -20.26
CA LEU A 288 6.57 14.11 -19.84
C LEU A 288 8.02 13.77 -19.45
N PRO A 289 8.97 14.68 -19.68
CA PRO A 289 10.32 14.58 -19.13
C PRO A 289 10.25 14.42 -17.61
N TYR A 290 10.97 13.44 -17.08
CA TYR A 290 10.93 13.07 -15.67
C TYR A 290 11.18 14.22 -14.69
N GLN A 291 11.99 15.22 -15.08
CA GLN A 291 12.31 16.39 -14.25
C GLN A 291 11.06 17.21 -13.89
N GLN A 292 10.02 17.17 -14.72
CA GLN A 292 8.80 17.93 -14.48
C GLN A 292 7.91 17.31 -13.40
N TYR A 293 8.20 16.09 -12.96
CA TYR A 293 7.50 15.46 -11.84
C TYR A 293 8.07 15.83 -10.48
N ALA A 294 9.21 16.52 -10.42
CA ALA A 294 9.79 16.99 -9.18
C ALA A 294 8.79 17.86 -8.41
N ASN A 295 8.56 17.52 -7.15
CA ASN A 295 7.61 18.20 -6.26
C ASN A 295 6.14 18.19 -6.71
N SER A 296 5.76 17.32 -7.64
CA SER A 296 4.36 17.16 -8.04
C SER A 296 3.63 16.23 -7.08
N ALA A 297 2.59 16.72 -6.43
CA ALA A 297 1.70 15.90 -5.61
C ALA A 297 0.84 14.92 -6.44
N GLU A 298 0.69 15.18 -7.74
CA GLU A 298 -0.19 14.43 -8.65
C GLU A 298 0.44 14.19 -10.03
N PRO A 299 1.53 13.42 -10.14
CA PRO A 299 2.23 13.16 -11.40
C PRO A 299 1.32 12.66 -12.53
N VAL A 300 0.39 11.77 -12.21
CA VAL A 300 -0.58 11.22 -13.19
C VAL A 300 -1.51 12.29 -13.75
N GLY A 301 -2.05 13.15 -12.90
CA GLY A 301 -2.88 14.28 -13.31
C GLY A 301 -2.09 15.30 -14.13
N LEU A 302 -0.85 15.59 -13.72
CA LEU A 302 0.06 16.48 -14.43
C LEU A 302 0.35 15.96 -15.85
N ALA A 303 0.66 14.68 -16.01
CA ALA A 303 0.91 14.06 -17.31
C ALA A 303 -0.30 14.15 -18.23
N LEU A 304 -1.52 13.86 -17.75
CA LEU A 304 -2.73 13.94 -18.55
C LEU A 304 -3.07 15.38 -18.97
N ARG A 305 -2.86 16.36 -18.07
CA ARG A 305 -3.06 17.77 -18.42
C ARG A 305 -2.06 18.26 -19.47
N ALA A 306 -0.80 17.84 -19.35
CA ALA A 306 0.22 18.15 -20.34
C ALA A 306 -0.05 17.49 -21.71
N ALA A 307 -0.72 16.35 -21.71
CA ALA A 307 -1.22 15.69 -22.92
C ALA A 307 -2.53 16.29 -23.47
N HIS A 308 -2.97 17.44 -22.98
CA HIS A 308 -4.21 18.13 -23.36
C HIS A 308 -5.51 17.36 -23.04
N HIS A 309 -5.47 16.41 -22.09
CA HIS A 309 -6.62 15.62 -21.64
C HIS A 309 -7.10 16.04 -20.24
N SER A 310 -7.34 17.33 -20.02
CA SER A 310 -7.71 17.88 -18.69
C SER A 310 -8.98 17.26 -18.09
N GLY A 311 -9.99 16.94 -18.92
CA GLY A 311 -11.21 16.27 -18.46
C GLY A 311 -10.93 14.87 -17.92
N VAL A 312 -10.09 14.11 -18.64
CA VAL A 312 -9.67 12.77 -18.19
C VAL A 312 -8.82 12.87 -16.91
N ALA A 313 -7.94 13.86 -16.81
CA ALA A 313 -7.15 14.11 -15.60
C ALA A 313 -8.04 14.29 -14.36
N THR A 314 -9.10 15.09 -14.45
CA THR A 314 -10.04 15.30 -13.35
C THR A 314 -10.78 14.00 -12.97
N VAL A 315 -11.23 13.22 -13.95
CA VAL A 315 -11.89 11.93 -13.69
C VAL A 315 -10.95 10.94 -13.01
N VAL A 316 -9.73 10.78 -13.56
CA VAL A 316 -8.72 9.88 -12.98
C VAL A 316 -8.35 10.31 -11.57
N GLN A 317 -8.15 11.61 -11.33
CA GLN A 317 -7.82 12.14 -10.01
C GLN A 317 -8.95 11.91 -9.00
N THR A 318 -10.21 12.14 -9.40
CA THR A 318 -11.36 11.88 -8.53
C THR A 318 -11.45 10.40 -8.13
N ILE A 319 -11.30 9.50 -9.09
CA ILE A 319 -11.32 8.06 -8.82
C ILE A 319 -10.08 7.64 -8.02
N ALA A 320 -8.92 8.25 -8.25
CA ALA A 320 -7.71 7.99 -7.47
C ALA A 320 -7.93 8.29 -5.98
N VAL A 321 -8.51 9.45 -5.66
CA VAL A 321 -8.86 9.80 -4.26
C VAL A 321 -9.79 8.78 -3.64
N LEU A 322 -10.85 8.37 -4.35
CA LEU A 322 -11.75 7.30 -3.89
C LEU A 322 -11.01 5.97 -3.73
N GLY A 323 -10.08 5.67 -4.64
CA GLY A 323 -9.26 4.47 -4.59
C GLY A 323 -8.29 4.40 -3.40
N MET A 324 -7.90 5.54 -2.83
CA MET A 324 -7.04 5.59 -1.64
C MET A 324 -7.73 5.06 -0.39
N PHE A 325 -9.07 5.12 -0.33
CA PHE A 325 -9.84 4.49 0.76
C PHE A 325 -9.58 2.98 0.87
N THR A 326 -9.28 2.30 -0.23
CA THR A 326 -9.03 0.85 -0.21
C THR A 326 -7.81 0.50 0.66
N ALA A 327 -6.73 1.26 0.57
CA ALA A 327 -5.56 1.04 1.41
C ALA A 327 -5.86 1.29 2.89
N LEU A 328 -6.66 2.33 3.20
CA LEU A 328 -7.09 2.60 4.57
C LEU A 328 -7.96 1.47 5.12
N ILE A 329 -8.88 0.91 4.32
CA ILE A 329 -9.71 -0.23 4.70
C ILE A 329 -8.83 -1.45 4.99
N GLY A 330 -7.94 -1.81 4.05
CA GLY A 330 -7.08 -2.97 4.18
C GLY A 330 -6.13 -2.91 5.37
N MET A 331 -5.45 -1.78 5.56
CA MET A 331 -4.54 -1.58 6.70
C MET A 331 -5.29 -1.54 8.04
N SER A 332 -6.48 -0.93 8.08
CA SER A 332 -7.32 -0.91 9.30
C SER A 332 -7.85 -2.31 9.63
N MET A 333 -8.23 -3.10 8.62
CA MET A 333 -8.62 -4.50 8.82
C MET A 333 -7.46 -5.31 9.40
N ALA A 334 -6.27 -5.20 8.81
CA ALA A 334 -5.07 -5.90 9.27
C ALA A 334 -4.68 -5.48 10.70
N GLY A 335 -4.65 -4.18 10.98
CA GLY A 335 -4.36 -3.65 12.32
C GLY A 335 -5.36 -4.14 13.37
N SER A 336 -6.65 -4.17 13.04
CA SER A 336 -7.69 -4.67 13.96
C SER A 336 -7.51 -6.16 14.25
N ARG A 337 -7.12 -6.97 13.26
CA ARG A 337 -6.84 -8.39 13.45
C ARG A 337 -5.59 -8.64 14.27
N LEU A 338 -4.58 -7.77 14.11
CA LEU A 338 -3.36 -7.84 14.92
C LEU A 338 -3.65 -7.50 16.39
N ILE A 339 -4.40 -6.43 16.66
CA ILE A 339 -4.82 -6.06 18.03
C ILE A 339 -5.68 -7.16 18.65
N TYR A 340 -6.61 -7.73 17.88
CA TYR A 340 -7.38 -8.89 18.30
C TYR A 340 -6.47 -10.05 18.71
N SER A 341 -5.43 -10.35 17.91
CA SER A 341 -4.48 -11.43 18.19
C SER A 341 -3.69 -11.18 19.47
N PHE A 342 -3.30 -9.94 19.74
CA PHE A 342 -2.67 -9.57 21.01
C PHE A 342 -3.59 -9.82 22.20
N GLY A 343 -4.87 -9.42 22.10
CA GLY A 343 -5.87 -9.68 23.16
C GLY A 343 -6.13 -11.16 23.35
N ARG A 344 -6.26 -11.92 22.23
CA ARG A 344 -6.45 -13.38 22.22
C ARG A 344 -5.33 -14.11 22.97
N ASP A 345 -4.09 -13.68 22.78
CA ASP A 345 -2.90 -14.33 23.32
C ASP A 345 -2.50 -13.78 24.70
N GLY A 346 -3.29 -12.82 25.25
CA GLY A 346 -3.07 -12.28 26.59
C GLY A 346 -1.95 -11.25 26.67
N MET A 347 -1.51 -10.68 25.52
CA MET A 347 -0.47 -9.66 25.45
C MET A 347 -0.98 -8.25 25.79
N LEU A 348 -2.29 -8.06 25.78
CA LEU A 348 -2.96 -6.82 26.21
C LEU A 348 -3.73 -7.06 27.52
N PRO A 349 -3.87 -6.04 28.37
CA PRO A 349 -4.75 -6.11 29.54
C PRO A 349 -6.20 -6.44 29.12
N LYS A 350 -6.88 -7.21 29.97
CA LYS A 350 -8.31 -7.54 29.77
C LYS A 350 -9.17 -6.32 30.01
#